data_6c7170d6fcb85388847db446bf645a49
#
_entry.id   6c7170d6fcb85388847db446bf645a49
#
_cell.length_a   1.000
_cell.length_b   1.000
_cell.length_c   1.000
_cell.angle_alpha   90.00
_cell.angle_beta   90.00
_cell.angle_gamma   90.00
#
_symmetry.space_group_name_H-M   'P 1'
#
loop_
_entity.id
_entity.type
_entity.pdbx_description
1 polymer ?
#
loop_
_entity_poly.entity_id
_entity_poly.type
_entity_poly.pdbx_seq_one_letter_code
_entity_poly.pdbx_strand_id
1 'polypeptide(L)'
;MSELFDIEKRKGIITIAAAVIISLALGAGLNQVGSGFAQRSSQGITVTGSAKTSAKADNVVWTLNVSQVSPTAGAGITKVNSGVDAVTKYLVDGGITQAEITLGSLSSFGNEEWQNGNSTGRIISYRVSRDVTVRTKKVDTVFTLSQGIGSVIAAGVPVNNYGPQYLISTLSDLRPQLLAEAMKDAKVRAEAITKAVGGTVGAVTNVRSGVIQVTTPDSTQALDSGAYDTSTIDKTVTATVSVTFKTK
;
A
#
# COMPACT_ATOMS: atom_id res chain seq x y z
N MET A 1 0.70 -16.33 85.96
CA MET A 1 0.23 -17.39 85.01
C MET A 1 -0.95 -16.98 84.14
N SER A 2 -1.80 -16.05 84.56
CA SER A 2 -2.94 -15.56 83.72
C SER A 2 -2.56 -14.68 82.53
N GLU A 3 -1.57 -13.83 82.69
CA GLU A 3 -1.18 -12.91 81.59
C GLU A 3 -0.53 -13.63 80.37
N LEU A 4 0.22 -14.69 80.63
CA LEU A 4 0.80 -15.50 79.53
C LEU A 4 -0.27 -16.24 78.72
N PHE A 5 -1.31 -16.67 79.36
CA PHE A 5 -2.45 -17.34 78.70
C PHE A 5 -3.28 -16.39 77.81
N ASP A 6 -3.40 -15.13 78.24
CA ASP A 6 -4.08 -14.07 77.45
C ASP A 6 -3.27 -13.63 76.23
N ILE A 7 -1.95 -13.62 76.35
CA ILE A 7 -1.05 -13.30 75.23
C ILE A 7 -1.07 -14.39 74.15
N GLU A 8 -1.08 -15.68 74.58
CA GLU A 8 -1.19 -16.81 73.60
C GLU A 8 -2.55 -16.87 72.92
N LYS A 9 -3.63 -16.62 73.61
CA LYS A 9 -4.98 -16.53 73.01
C LYS A 9 -5.06 -15.37 72.02
N ARG A 10 -4.53 -14.18 72.33
CA ARG A 10 -4.49 -13.06 71.40
C ARG A 10 -3.64 -13.35 70.15
N LYS A 11 -2.49 -14.00 70.28
CA LYS A 11 -1.68 -14.45 69.13
C LYS A 11 -2.43 -15.43 68.27
N GLY A 12 -3.13 -16.42 68.89
CA GLY A 12 -3.94 -17.38 68.12
C GLY A 12 -5.08 -16.74 67.34
N ILE A 13 -5.80 -15.77 67.92
CA ILE A 13 -6.88 -15.04 67.26
C ILE A 13 -6.34 -14.20 66.11
N ILE A 14 -5.20 -13.51 66.28
CA ILE A 14 -4.56 -12.70 65.24
C ILE A 14 -4.10 -13.60 64.08
N THR A 15 -3.54 -14.78 64.38
CA THR A 15 -3.08 -15.71 63.33
C THR A 15 -4.27 -16.30 62.53
N ILE A 16 -5.37 -16.63 63.20
CA ILE A 16 -6.60 -17.11 62.54
C ILE A 16 -7.22 -15.97 61.68
N ALA A 17 -7.31 -14.76 62.20
CA ALA A 17 -7.83 -13.61 61.46
C ALA A 17 -6.98 -13.31 60.21
N ALA A 18 -5.64 -13.34 60.35
CA ALA A 18 -4.73 -13.17 59.23
C ALA A 18 -4.90 -14.28 58.17
N ALA A 19 -5.03 -15.54 58.58
CA ALA A 19 -5.25 -16.64 57.66
C ALA A 19 -6.59 -16.54 56.92
N VAL A 20 -7.65 -16.06 57.58
CA VAL A 20 -8.97 -15.84 56.94
C VAL A 20 -8.88 -14.68 55.93
N ILE A 21 -8.22 -13.58 56.27
CA ILE A 21 -8.03 -12.44 55.34
C ILE A 21 -7.22 -12.86 54.14
N ILE A 22 -6.14 -13.62 54.30
CA ILE A 22 -5.31 -14.11 53.21
C ILE A 22 -6.11 -15.09 52.32
N SER A 23 -6.93 -15.98 52.93
CA SER A 23 -7.77 -16.92 52.16
C SER A 23 -8.84 -16.19 51.34
N LEU A 24 -9.46 -15.16 51.89
CA LEU A 24 -10.43 -14.31 51.18
C LEU A 24 -9.78 -13.50 50.05
N ALA A 25 -8.60 -12.94 50.28
CA ALA A 25 -7.85 -12.20 49.28
C ALA A 25 -7.38 -13.10 48.12
N LEU A 26 -6.90 -14.32 48.45
CA LEU A 26 -6.54 -15.33 47.45
C LEU A 26 -7.76 -15.82 46.65
N GLY A 27 -8.89 -16.07 47.33
CA GLY A 27 -10.14 -16.45 46.66
C GLY A 27 -10.68 -15.40 45.71
N ALA A 28 -10.65 -14.12 46.13
CA ALA A 28 -11.03 -13.00 45.27
C ALA A 28 -10.06 -12.79 44.09
N GLY A 29 -8.75 -12.93 44.34
CA GLY A 29 -7.71 -12.84 43.29
C GLY A 29 -7.82 -13.97 42.27
N LEU A 30 -8.02 -15.21 42.70
CA LEU A 30 -8.22 -16.37 41.84
C LEU A 30 -9.53 -16.28 41.01
N ASN A 31 -10.59 -15.70 41.58
CA ASN A 31 -11.83 -15.47 40.84
C ASN A 31 -11.66 -14.40 39.74
N GLN A 32 -10.91 -13.31 40.00
CA GLN A 32 -10.59 -12.32 39.00
C GLN A 32 -9.65 -12.87 37.87
N VAL A 33 -8.68 -13.68 38.25
CA VAL A 33 -7.79 -14.36 37.29
C VAL A 33 -8.60 -15.39 36.48
N GLY A 34 -9.46 -16.18 37.14
CA GLY A 34 -10.33 -17.17 36.47
C GLY A 34 -11.31 -16.52 35.49
N SER A 35 -11.90 -15.37 35.83
CA SER A 35 -12.79 -14.64 34.93
C SER A 35 -12.02 -14.00 33.74
N GLY A 36 -10.79 -13.56 33.98
CA GLY A 36 -9.89 -13.07 32.91
C GLY A 36 -9.47 -14.17 31.94
N PHE A 37 -9.23 -15.40 32.42
CA PHE A 37 -8.98 -16.58 31.58
C PHE A 37 -10.24 -17.05 30.86
N ALA A 38 -11.40 -17.06 31.49
CA ALA A 38 -12.68 -17.41 30.89
C ALA A 38 -13.08 -16.43 29.78
N GLN A 39 -12.82 -15.14 29.96
CA GLN A 39 -13.00 -14.13 28.89
C GLN A 39 -12.03 -14.32 27.71
N ARG A 40 -10.80 -14.78 27.95
CA ARG A 40 -9.85 -15.12 26.88
C ARG A 40 -10.21 -16.42 26.15
N SER A 41 -10.82 -17.38 26.83
CA SER A 41 -11.26 -18.64 26.20
C SER A 41 -12.56 -18.52 25.42
N SER A 42 -13.30 -17.40 25.52
CA SER A 42 -14.40 -17.07 24.62
C SER A 42 -13.88 -16.45 23.28
N GLN A 43 -12.76 -16.97 22.77
CA GLN A 43 -12.24 -16.59 21.46
C GLN A 43 -13.20 -17.09 20.39
N GLY A 44 -13.94 -16.16 19.81
CA GLY A 44 -14.82 -16.46 18.69
C GLY A 44 -14.03 -16.88 17.45
N ILE A 45 -14.73 -17.17 16.39
CA ILE A 45 -14.13 -17.48 15.08
C ILE A 45 -13.64 -16.19 14.41
N THR A 46 -12.39 -16.19 13.96
CA THR A 46 -11.85 -15.13 13.11
C THR A 46 -11.79 -15.61 11.68
N VAL A 47 -12.40 -14.86 10.77
CA VAL A 47 -12.42 -15.13 9.34
C VAL A 47 -12.02 -13.91 8.56
N THR A 48 -11.39 -14.13 7.40
CA THR A 48 -11.09 -13.07 6.44
C THR A 48 -12.10 -13.12 5.31
N GLY A 49 -12.82 -12.02 5.13
CA GLY A 49 -13.67 -11.81 3.98
C GLY A 49 -12.97 -10.95 2.94
N SER A 50 -13.39 -11.08 1.70
CA SER A 50 -12.84 -10.35 0.57
C SER A 50 -13.94 -9.91 -0.40
N ALA A 51 -13.74 -8.76 -1.04
CA ALA A 51 -14.55 -8.31 -2.16
C ALA A 51 -13.67 -7.81 -3.28
N LYS A 52 -14.11 -8.00 -4.51
CA LYS A 52 -13.41 -7.57 -5.72
C LYS A 52 -14.34 -6.82 -6.64
N THR A 53 -13.83 -5.78 -7.29
CA THR A 53 -14.53 -5.11 -8.38
C THR A 53 -13.56 -4.80 -9.51
N SER A 54 -14.07 -4.83 -10.74
CA SER A 54 -13.32 -4.33 -11.90
C SER A 54 -13.37 -2.82 -11.92
N ALA A 55 -12.27 -2.19 -12.29
CA ALA A 55 -12.16 -0.75 -12.48
C ALA A 55 -11.29 -0.46 -13.69
N LYS A 56 -11.45 0.75 -14.26
CA LYS A 56 -10.56 1.26 -15.30
C LYS A 56 -9.77 2.44 -14.77
N ALA A 57 -8.52 2.55 -15.20
CA ALA A 57 -7.76 3.76 -14.98
C ALA A 57 -8.47 4.94 -15.65
N ASP A 58 -8.60 6.03 -14.92
CA ASP A 58 -9.25 7.27 -15.35
C ASP A 58 -8.27 8.44 -15.39
N ASN A 59 -7.02 8.18 -15.06
CA ASN A 59 -5.94 9.15 -15.10
C ASN A 59 -4.65 8.46 -15.52
N VAL A 60 -3.79 9.18 -16.22
CA VAL A 60 -2.50 8.68 -16.70
C VAL A 60 -1.40 9.72 -16.50
N VAL A 61 -0.27 9.23 -16.04
CA VAL A 61 0.98 9.98 -15.93
C VAL A 61 2.01 9.31 -16.83
N TRP A 62 2.58 10.07 -17.76
CA TRP A 62 3.60 9.56 -18.66
C TRP A 62 4.80 10.50 -18.67
N THR A 63 5.95 10.00 -18.22
CA THR A 63 7.21 10.76 -18.21
C THR A 63 8.14 10.24 -19.30
N LEU A 64 8.54 11.13 -20.18
CA LEU A 64 9.51 10.94 -21.24
C LEU A 64 10.78 11.71 -20.88
N ASN A 65 11.89 11.03 -20.69
CA ASN A 65 13.16 11.66 -20.38
C ASN A 65 13.98 11.86 -21.66
N VAL A 66 14.18 13.11 -22.05
CA VAL A 66 15.08 13.46 -23.16
C VAL A 66 16.48 13.63 -22.61
N SER A 67 17.44 12.79 -23.03
CA SER A 67 18.79 12.78 -22.48
C SER A 67 19.85 12.64 -23.57
N GLN A 68 20.86 13.49 -23.54
CA GLN A 68 21.95 13.54 -24.52
C GLN A 68 23.29 13.63 -23.82
N VAL A 69 24.27 12.89 -24.31
CA VAL A 69 25.70 13.07 -23.96
C VAL A 69 26.37 13.88 -25.06
N SER A 70 27.10 14.92 -24.67
CA SER A 70 27.77 15.85 -25.60
C SER A 70 29.13 16.28 -25.06
N PRO A 71 30.08 16.66 -25.91
CA PRO A 71 31.41 17.14 -25.48
C PRO A 71 31.36 18.39 -24.60
N THR A 72 30.35 19.25 -24.81
CA THR A 72 30.14 20.46 -24.01
C THR A 72 28.68 20.50 -23.48
N ALA A 73 28.50 21.14 -22.33
CA ALA A 73 27.17 21.33 -21.75
C ALA A 73 26.25 22.11 -22.69
N GLY A 74 26.74 23.18 -23.34
CA GLY A 74 25.98 24.00 -24.28
C GLY A 74 25.43 23.21 -25.48
N ALA A 75 26.28 22.37 -26.10
CA ALA A 75 25.83 21.49 -27.18
C ALA A 75 24.79 20.47 -26.73
N GLY A 76 24.95 19.94 -25.52
CA GLY A 76 23.96 19.04 -24.90
C GLY A 76 22.62 19.73 -24.66
N ILE A 77 22.64 20.94 -24.11
CA ILE A 77 21.43 21.75 -23.85
C ILE A 77 20.66 22.02 -25.14
N THR A 78 21.34 22.43 -26.21
CA THR A 78 20.70 22.68 -27.50
C THR A 78 20.00 21.43 -28.04
N LYS A 79 20.65 20.26 -28.00
CA LYS A 79 20.08 18.98 -28.47
C LYS A 79 18.92 18.50 -27.61
N VAL A 80 19.01 18.64 -26.28
CA VAL A 80 17.94 18.28 -25.38
C VAL A 80 16.71 19.17 -25.59
N ASN A 81 16.89 20.49 -25.75
CA ASN A 81 15.78 21.39 -26.03
C ASN A 81 15.09 21.05 -27.35
N SER A 82 15.84 20.83 -28.43
CA SER A 82 15.27 20.39 -29.71
C SER A 82 14.51 19.05 -29.58
N GLY A 83 15.03 18.13 -28.78
CA GLY A 83 14.35 16.85 -28.49
C GLY A 83 13.06 17.03 -27.68
N VAL A 84 13.07 17.91 -26.68
CA VAL A 84 11.89 18.30 -25.89
C VAL A 84 10.82 18.94 -26.79
N ASP A 85 11.20 19.81 -27.69
CA ASP A 85 10.28 20.45 -28.66
C ASP A 85 9.65 19.40 -29.59
N ALA A 86 10.43 18.44 -30.09
CA ALA A 86 9.96 17.36 -30.93
C ALA A 86 8.97 16.41 -30.17
N VAL A 87 9.30 16.05 -28.94
CA VAL A 87 8.41 15.25 -28.07
C VAL A 87 7.13 16.01 -27.77
N THR A 88 7.23 17.28 -27.40
CA THR A 88 6.06 18.12 -27.09
C THR A 88 5.17 18.26 -28.33
N LYS A 89 5.75 18.49 -29.50
CA LYS A 89 4.99 18.54 -30.77
C LYS A 89 4.26 17.21 -31.03
N TYR A 90 4.95 16.08 -30.88
CA TYR A 90 4.34 14.74 -31.05
C TYR A 90 3.12 14.53 -30.13
N LEU A 91 3.24 14.94 -28.86
CA LEU A 91 2.15 14.83 -27.90
C LEU A 91 0.97 15.74 -28.25
N VAL A 92 1.24 16.99 -28.65
CA VAL A 92 0.22 17.97 -29.02
C VAL A 92 -0.49 17.56 -30.32
N ASP A 93 0.25 17.13 -31.34
CA ASP A 93 -0.32 16.61 -32.60
C ASP A 93 -1.20 15.39 -32.33
N GLY A 94 -0.88 14.59 -31.33
CA GLY A 94 -1.66 13.42 -30.87
C GLY A 94 -2.84 13.75 -29.96
N GLY A 95 -3.14 15.04 -29.71
CA GLY A 95 -4.33 15.48 -28.97
C GLY A 95 -4.14 15.76 -27.49
N ILE A 96 -2.90 15.76 -26.98
CA ILE A 96 -2.57 16.24 -25.63
C ILE A 96 -2.46 17.76 -25.65
N THR A 97 -3.13 18.45 -24.75
CA THR A 97 -3.04 19.91 -24.68
C THR A 97 -1.76 20.36 -23.98
N GLN A 98 -1.27 21.54 -24.32
CA GLN A 98 -0.08 22.11 -23.69
C GLN A 98 -0.22 22.23 -22.16
N ALA A 99 -1.43 22.46 -21.65
CA ALA A 99 -1.71 22.53 -20.21
C ALA A 99 -1.55 21.19 -19.48
N GLU A 100 -1.64 20.05 -20.19
CA GLU A 100 -1.46 18.71 -19.68
C GLU A 100 0.03 18.28 -19.70
N ILE A 101 0.92 19.11 -20.25
CA ILE A 101 2.35 18.84 -20.38
C ILE A 101 3.11 19.71 -19.39
N THR A 102 3.97 19.09 -18.59
CA THR A 102 4.87 19.78 -17.67
C THR A 102 6.31 19.45 -18.03
N LEU A 103 7.14 20.48 -18.20
CA LEU A 103 8.57 20.32 -18.41
C LEU A 103 9.30 20.35 -17.07
N GLY A 104 10.10 19.34 -16.81
CA GLY A 104 10.99 19.28 -15.65
C GLY A 104 12.15 20.26 -15.76
N SER A 105 12.93 20.36 -14.70
CA SER A 105 14.17 21.13 -14.68
C SER A 105 15.20 20.50 -15.63
N LEU A 106 15.99 21.34 -16.30
CA LEU A 106 17.12 20.88 -17.08
C LEU A 106 18.25 20.48 -16.12
N SER A 107 18.75 19.26 -16.26
CA SER A 107 19.89 18.74 -15.51
C SER A 107 21.12 18.62 -16.40
N SER A 108 22.29 18.93 -15.86
CA SER A 108 23.56 18.76 -16.56
C SER A 108 24.62 18.23 -15.61
N PHE A 109 25.22 17.08 -15.96
CA PHE A 109 26.28 16.42 -15.18
C PHE A 109 27.51 16.23 -16.05
N GLY A 110 28.69 16.60 -15.52
CA GLY A 110 29.97 16.29 -16.15
C GLY A 110 30.33 14.82 -15.91
N ASN A 111 30.67 14.10 -17.00
CA ASN A 111 31.22 12.76 -16.90
C ASN A 111 32.74 12.89 -16.78
N GLU A 112 33.28 12.43 -15.66
CA GLU A 112 34.72 12.42 -15.40
C GLU A 112 35.42 11.26 -16.09
N GLU A 113 36.68 11.48 -16.45
CA GLU A 113 37.58 10.44 -16.92
C GLU A 113 38.03 9.56 -15.74
N TRP A 114 38.02 8.26 -15.94
CA TRP A 114 38.49 7.30 -14.95
C TRP A 114 39.67 6.53 -15.49
N GLN A 115 40.79 6.49 -14.74
CA GLN A 115 41.99 5.68 -15.04
C GLN A 115 42.31 4.78 -13.85
N ASN A 116 42.51 3.49 -14.11
CA ASN A 116 42.84 2.48 -13.10
C ASN A 116 41.89 2.51 -11.87
N GLY A 117 40.59 2.77 -12.07
CA GLY A 117 39.60 2.82 -11.00
C GLY A 117 39.56 4.12 -10.20
N ASN A 118 40.32 5.16 -10.58
CA ASN A 118 40.33 6.46 -9.93
C ASN A 118 39.86 7.55 -10.90
N SER A 119 39.11 8.54 -10.40
CA SER A 119 38.79 9.73 -11.17
C SER A 119 40.04 10.57 -11.35
N THR A 120 40.24 11.07 -12.59
CA THR A 120 41.32 12.01 -12.89
C THR A 120 40.92 13.47 -12.65
N GLY A 121 39.64 13.74 -12.32
CA GLY A 121 39.08 15.08 -12.20
C GLY A 121 38.85 15.78 -13.55
N ARG A 122 39.22 15.16 -14.68
CA ARG A 122 39.01 15.72 -16.02
C ARG A 122 37.62 15.37 -16.53
N ILE A 123 36.79 16.36 -16.84
CA ILE A 123 35.48 16.17 -17.49
C ILE A 123 35.70 15.91 -18.97
N ILE A 124 35.23 14.75 -19.47
CA ILE A 124 35.35 14.31 -20.86
C ILE A 124 34.07 14.53 -21.68
N SER A 125 32.90 14.60 -21.01
CA SER A 125 31.62 14.87 -21.65
C SER A 125 30.61 15.36 -20.62
N TYR A 126 29.47 15.83 -21.11
CA TYR A 126 28.35 16.26 -20.29
C TYR A 126 27.11 15.43 -20.65
N ARG A 127 26.45 14.88 -19.65
CA ARG A 127 25.10 14.32 -19.80
C ARG A 127 24.11 15.40 -19.44
N VAL A 128 23.28 15.77 -20.40
CA VAL A 128 22.20 16.74 -20.22
C VAL A 128 20.87 16.03 -20.38
N SER A 129 19.91 16.30 -19.51
CA SER A 129 18.58 15.69 -19.59
C SER A 129 17.48 16.61 -19.10
N ARG A 130 16.28 16.38 -19.61
CA ARG A 130 15.04 17.05 -19.20
C ARG A 130 13.86 16.12 -19.36
N ASP A 131 12.94 16.16 -18.39
CA ASP A 131 11.72 15.37 -18.41
C ASP A 131 10.58 16.15 -19.07
N VAL A 132 9.79 15.45 -19.87
CA VAL A 132 8.49 15.87 -20.39
C VAL A 132 7.45 14.97 -19.77
N THR A 133 6.63 15.52 -18.87
CA THR A 133 5.61 14.76 -18.13
C THR A 133 4.22 15.16 -18.60
N VAL A 134 3.45 14.18 -19.08
CA VAL A 134 2.02 14.30 -19.38
C VAL A 134 1.21 13.85 -18.17
N ARG A 135 0.20 14.65 -17.80
CA ARG A 135 -0.83 14.28 -16.80
C ARG A 135 -2.20 14.60 -17.39
N THR A 136 -3.00 13.56 -17.62
CA THR A 136 -4.29 13.72 -18.30
C THR A 136 -5.26 12.60 -17.95
N LYS A 137 -6.55 12.85 -18.19
CA LYS A 137 -7.61 11.83 -18.15
C LYS A 137 -7.82 11.12 -19.50
N LYS A 138 -7.11 11.52 -20.54
CA LYS A 138 -7.21 10.94 -21.90
C LYS A 138 -6.40 9.64 -21.99
N VAL A 139 -6.81 8.63 -21.21
CA VAL A 139 -6.08 7.37 -21.03
C VAL A 139 -5.82 6.67 -22.38
N ASP A 140 -6.87 6.52 -23.21
CA ASP A 140 -6.77 5.83 -24.51
C ASP A 140 -5.88 6.60 -25.50
N THR A 141 -5.91 7.94 -25.47
CA THR A 141 -5.03 8.78 -26.28
C THR A 141 -3.56 8.55 -25.92
N VAL A 142 -3.24 8.58 -24.63
CA VAL A 142 -1.86 8.34 -24.16
C VAL A 142 -1.44 6.89 -24.44
N PHE A 143 -2.34 5.92 -24.31
CA PHE A 143 -2.06 4.55 -24.70
C PHE A 143 -1.63 4.45 -26.17
N THR A 144 -2.41 5.03 -27.09
CA THR A 144 -2.09 5.04 -28.52
C THR A 144 -0.77 5.75 -28.80
N LEU A 145 -0.54 6.91 -28.21
CA LEU A 145 0.72 7.66 -28.35
C LEU A 145 1.92 6.87 -27.81
N SER A 146 1.75 6.16 -26.69
CA SER A 146 2.84 5.38 -26.11
C SER A 146 3.28 4.21 -27.02
N GLN A 147 2.35 3.63 -27.76
CA GLN A 147 2.66 2.62 -28.80
C GLN A 147 3.37 3.24 -30.00
N GLY A 148 3.04 4.48 -30.36
CA GLY A 148 3.60 5.18 -31.52
C GLY A 148 4.91 5.93 -31.27
N ILE A 149 5.39 6.04 -30.02
CA ILE A 149 6.57 6.85 -29.66
C ILE A 149 7.86 6.39 -30.36
N GLY A 150 7.91 5.16 -30.80
CA GLY A 150 9.02 4.62 -31.58
C GLY A 150 9.36 5.45 -32.83
N SER A 151 8.40 6.12 -33.45
CA SER A 151 8.61 7.00 -34.57
C SER A 151 9.47 8.23 -34.24
N VAL A 152 9.28 8.80 -33.04
CA VAL A 152 10.06 9.93 -32.53
C VAL A 152 11.51 9.50 -32.26
N ILE A 153 11.67 8.31 -31.66
CA ILE A 153 12.99 7.73 -31.37
C ILE A 153 13.71 7.41 -32.69
N ALA A 154 13.02 6.83 -33.67
CA ALA A 154 13.57 6.53 -34.99
C ALA A 154 13.98 7.81 -35.77
N ALA A 155 13.32 8.94 -35.51
CA ALA A 155 13.71 10.25 -36.07
C ALA A 155 14.96 10.83 -35.38
N GLY A 156 15.62 10.10 -34.47
CA GLY A 156 16.87 10.50 -33.83
C GLY A 156 16.69 11.33 -32.55
N VAL A 157 15.48 11.47 -32.02
CA VAL A 157 15.25 12.14 -30.74
C VAL A 157 15.67 11.22 -29.60
N PRO A 158 16.58 11.64 -28.69
CA PRO A 158 17.13 10.77 -27.65
C PRO A 158 16.18 10.68 -26.45
N VAL A 159 15.11 9.90 -26.58
CA VAL A 159 14.06 9.72 -25.57
C VAL A 159 14.22 8.39 -24.86
N ASN A 160 14.28 8.43 -23.53
CA ASN A 160 14.09 7.25 -22.67
C ASN A 160 12.61 7.18 -22.28
N ASN A 161 11.95 6.10 -22.68
CA ASN A 161 10.53 5.85 -22.44
C ASN A 161 10.38 4.68 -21.46
N TYR A 162 9.84 4.92 -20.27
CA TYR A 162 9.54 3.89 -19.25
C TYR A 162 8.08 3.44 -19.27
N GLY A 163 7.31 3.97 -20.24
CA GLY A 163 5.88 3.71 -20.36
C GLY A 163 5.00 4.60 -19.48
N PRO A 164 3.71 4.71 -19.83
CA PRO A 164 2.74 5.46 -19.04
C PRO A 164 2.34 4.68 -17.77
N GLN A 165 1.99 5.42 -16.73
CA GLN A 165 1.43 4.91 -15.49
C GLN A 165 -0.07 5.22 -15.48
N TYR A 166 -0.89 4.17 -15.42
CA TYR A 166 -2.34 4.24 -15.42
C TYR A 166 -2.88 4.16 -14.00
N LEU A 167 -3.63 5.17 -13.58
CA LEU A 167 -4.06 5.38 -12.20
C LEU A 167 -5.58 5.43 -12.10
N ILE A 168 -6.13 5.00 -10.95
CA ILE A 168 -7.54 5.18 -10.58
C ILE A 168 -7.62 6.36 -9.61
N SER A 169 -8.26 7.46 -9.99
CA SER A 169 -8.43 8.63 -9.12
C SER A 169 -9.59 8.44 -8.13
N THR A 170 -10.57 7.60 -8.47
CA THR A 170 -11.80 7.35 -7.70
C THR A 170 -11.68 6.18 -6.71
N LEU A 171 -10.47 5.72 -6.40
CA LEU A 171 -10.26 4.59 -5.48
C LEU A 171 -10.85 4.83 -4.08
N SER A 172 -10.84 6.08 -3.60
CA SER A 172 -11.48 6.48 -2.34
C SER A 172 -12.97 6.20 -2.31
N ASP A 173 -13.64 6.36 -3.44
CA ASP A 173 -15.09 6.24 -3.57
C ASP A 173 -15.53 4.77 -3.61
N LEU A 174 -14.68 3.89 -4.14
CA LEU A 174 -14.91 2.43 -4.17
C LEU A 174 -14.71 1.77 -2.80
N ARG A 175 -13.90 2.37 -1.93
CA ARG A 175 -13.49 1.77 -0.66
C ARG A 175 -14.65 1.41 0.27
N PRO A 176 -15.64 2.29 0.58
CA PRO A 176 -16.71 1.96 1.51
C PRO A 176 -17.56 0.78 1.04
N GLN A 177 -17.90 0.72 -0.24
CA GLN A 177 -18.68 -0.36 -0.82
C GLN A 177 -17.94 -1.69 -0.75
N LEU A 178 -16.68 -1.71 -1.18
CA LEU A 178 -15.85 -2.93 -1.14
C LEU A 178 -15.66 -3.46 0.28
N LEU A 179 -15.46 -2.58 1.26
CA LEU A 179 -15.35 -3.00 2.66
C LEU A 179 -16.67 -3.59 3.17
N ALA A 180 -17.81 -3.01 2.80
CA ALA A 180 -19.14 -3.54 3.18
C ALA A 180 -19.39 -4.92 2.55
N GLU A 181 -19.01 -5.14 1.30
CA GLU A 181 -19.11 -6.43 0.62
C GLU A 181 -18.14 -7.46 1.22
N ALA A 182 -16.92 -7.08 1.54
CA ALA A 182 -15.97 -7.96 2.22
C ALA A 182 -16.46 -8.37 3.63
N MET A 183 -17.14 -7.47 4.36
CA MET A 183 -17.77 -7.80 5.63
C MET A 183 -18.91 -8.84 5.47
N LYS A 184 -19.71 -8.72 4.41
CA LYS A 184 -20.77 -9.72 4.10
C LYS A 184 -20.15 -11.07 3.79
N ASP A 185 -19.08 -11.12 2.98
CA ASP A 185 -18.36 -12.35 2.67
C ASP A 185 -17.77 -13.01 3.94
N ALA A 186 -17.14 -12.20 4.83
CA ALA A 186 -16.64 -12.69 6.11
C ALA A 186 -17.74 -13.34 6.95
N LYS A 187 -18.93 -12.73 7.00
CA LYS A 187 -20.08 -13.28 7.74
C LYS A 187 -20.54 -14.61 7.14
N VAL A 188 -20.72 -14.70 5.84
CA VAL A 188 -21.12 -15.94 5.13
C VAL A 188 -20.13 -17.06 5.38
N ARG A 189 -18.83 -16.78 5.33
CA ARG A 189 -17.78 -17.76 5.64
C ARG A 189 -17.83 -18.21 7.10
N ALA A 190 -18.01 -17.28 8.05
CA ALA A 190 -18.14 -17.61 9.45
C ALA A 190 -19.36 -18.52 9.70
N GLU A 191 -20.51 -18.21 9.10
CA GLU A 191 -21.73 -19.03 9.18
C GLU A 191 -21.52 -20.44 8.62
N ALA A 192 -20.85 -20.57 7.47
CA ALA A 192 -20.55 -21.86 6.87
C ALA A 192 -19.65 -22.72 7.76
N ILE A 193 -18.59 -22.12 8.34
CA ILE A 193 -17.64 -22.83 9.21
C ILE A 193 -18.32 -23.25 10.51
N THR A 194 -19.04 -22.35 11.19
CA THR A 194 -19.70 -22.65 12.46
C THR A 194 -20.80 -23.70 12.32
N LYS A 195 -21.58 -23.62 11.22
CA LYS A 195 -22.61 -24.64 10.91
C LYS A 195 -22.00 -26.01 10.71
N ALA A 196 -20.83 -26.14 10.09
CA ALA A 196 -20.16 -27.42 9.87
C ALA A 196 -19.78 -28.15 11.19
N VAL A 197 -19.62 -27.39 12.29
CA VAL A 197 -19.30 -27.93 13.62
C VAL A 197 -20.48 -27.86 14.60
N GLY A 198 -21.70 -27.60 14.10
CA GLY A 198 -22.93 -27.59 14.91
C GLY A 198 -23.14 -26.32 15.73
N GLY A 199 -22.35 -25.26 15.47
CA GLY A 199 -22.46 -23.98 16.16
C GLY A 199 -23.21 -22.91 15.35
N THR A 200 -23.35 -21.71 15.94
CA THR A 200 -23.93 -20.52 15.28
C THR A 200 -23.04 -19.30 15.48
N VAL A 201 -23.08 -18.38 14.50
CA VAL A 201 -22.36 -17.10 14.54
C VAL A 201 -23.10 -16.13 15.45
N GLY A 202 -22.38 -15.52 16.38
CA GLY A 202 -22.88 -14.46 17.25
C GLY A 202 -22.44 -13.06 16.81
N ALA A 203 -22.39 -12.13 17.78
CA ALA A 203 -22.01 -10.73 17.52
C ALA A 203 -20.55 -10.59 17.07
N VAL A 204 -20.28 -9.56 16.29
CA VAL A 204 -18.92 -9.15 15.95
C VAL A 204 -18.21 -8.59 17.17
N THR A 205 -16.98 -9.04 17.42
CA THR A 205 -16.15 -8.58 18.54
C THR A 205 -14.95 -7.76 18.10
N ASN A 206 -14.44 -8.02 16.90
CA ASN A 206 -13.31 -7.28 16.35
C ASN A 206 -13.41 -7.20 14.82
N VAL A 207 -13.00 -6.07 14.27
CA VAL A 207 -12.88 -5.85 12.82
C VAL A 207 -11.54 -5.18 12.53
N ARG A 208 -10.81 -5.73 11.58
CA ARG A 208 -9.59 -5.12 11.05
C ARG A 208 -9.73 -5.02 9.54
N SER A 209 -9.69 -3.80 9.02
CA SER A 209 -9.59 -3.57 7.58
C SER A 209 -8.17 -3.90 7.12
N GLY A 210 -8.08 -4.72 6.09
CA GLY A 210 -6.84 -4.90 5.34
C GLY A 210 -6.56 -3.73 4.40
N VAL A 211 -5.44 -3.80 3.72
CA VAL A 211 -5.08 -2.85 2.65
C VAL A 211 -5.92 -3.11 1.40
N ILE A 212 -6.24 -2.05 0.66
CA ILE A 212 -6.84 -2.20 -0.66
C ILE A 212 -5.72 -2.47 -1.66
N GLN A 213 -5.94 -3.48 -2.49
CA GLN A 213 -5.02 -3.87 -3.56
C GLN A 213 -5.63 -3.48 -4.91
N VAL A 214 -4.79 -2.95 -5.78
CA VAL A 214 -5.11 -2.70 -7.19
C VAL A 214 -4.14 -3.53 -8.01
N THR A 215 -4.66 -4.49 -8.76
CA THR A 215 -3.86 -5.44 -9.53
C THR A 215 -4.33 -5.47 -10.98
N THR A 216 -3.58 -6.16 -11.85
CA THR A 216 -4.07 -6.55 -13.17
C THR A 216 -5.29 -7.46 -13.04
N PRO A 217 -6.19 -7.53 -14.05
CA PRO A 217 -7.44 -8.30 -13.95
C PRO A 217 -7.25 -9.76 -13.53
N ASP A 218 -6.22 -10.42 -14.05
CA ASP A 218 -5.98 -11.87 -13.86
C ASP A 218 -4.87 -12.16 -12.83
N SER A 219 -4.51 -11.16 -12.00
CA SER A 219 -3.47 -11.35 -11.00
C SER A 219 -3.92 -12.30 -9.89
N THR A 220 -3.08 -13.29 -9.60
CA THR A 220 -3.21 -14.17 -8.44
C THR A 220 -2.39 -13.69 -7.23
N GLN A 221 -1.68 -12.57 -7.36
CA GLN A 221 -0.85 -12.04 -6.28
C GLN A 221 -1.72 -11.42 -5.18
N ALA A 222 -1.45 -11.82 -3.95
CA ALA A 222 -1.95 -11.18 -2.74
C ALA A 222 -0.75 -10.75 -1.90
N LEU A 223 -0.62 -9.45 -1.66
CA LEU A 223 0.48 -8.88 -0.88
C LEU A 223 -0.09 -8.26 0.40
N ASP A 224 0.46 -8.60 1.54
CA ASP A 224 0.06 -8.03 2.84
C ASP A 224 0.35 -6.52 2.93
N SER A 225 1.36 -6.05 2.20
CA SER A 225 1.72 -4.62 2.10
C SER A 225 0.82 -3.82 1.17
N GLY A 226 -0.07 -4.49 0.43
CA GLY A 226 -0.82 -3.90 -0.67
C GLY A 226 -0.04 -3.89 -1.99
N ALA A 227 -0.77 -3.99 -3.10
CA ALA A 227 -0.23 -3.85 -4.44
C ALA A 227 -0.99 -2.72 -5.15
N TYR A 228 -0.27 -1.92 -5.94
CA TYR A 228 -0.87 -0.94 -6.82
C TYR A 228 -0.23 -1.06 -8.22
N ASP A 229 -0.93 -1.78 -9.09
CA ASP A 229 -0.53 -1.87 -10.50
C ASP A 229 -0.75 -0.54 -11.21
N THR A 230 0.26 -0.07 -11.91
CA THR A 230 0.20 1.12 -12.77
C THR A 230 0.41 0.81 -14.24
N SER A 231 0.66 -0.45 -14.60
CA SER A 231 1.05 -0.85 -15.96
C SER A 231 -0.13 -1.08 -16.90
N THR A 232 -1.31 -1.40 -16.36
CA THR A 232 -2.51 -1.76 -17.13
C THR A 232 -3.62 -0.71 -17.01
N ILE A 233 -4.48 -0.61 -18.01
CA ILE A 233 -5.67 0.26 -17.99
C ILE A 233 -6.79 -0.42 -17.21
N ASP A 234 -7.09 -1.69 -17.55
CA ASP A 234 -8.07 -2.47 -16.81
C ASP A 234 -7.45 -3.02 -15.53
N LYS A 235 -8.18 -2.94 -14.44
CA LYS A 235 -7.68 -3.28 -13.11
C LYS A 235 -8.72 -4.06 -12.31
N THR A 236 -8.24 -4.80 -11.34
CA THR A 236 -9.05 -5.39 -10.27
C THR A 236 -8.71 -4.70 -8.95
N VAL A 237 -9.75 -4.17 -8.30
CA VAL A 237 -9.62 -3.60 -6.95
C VAL A 237 -10.14 -4.63 -5.95
N THR A 238 -9.31 -5.00 -4.98
CA THR A 238 -9.64 -5.99 -3.94
C THR A 238 -9.54 -5.35 -2.57
N ALA A 239 -10.58 -5.53 -1.76
CA ALA A 239 -10.55 -5.20 -0.33
C ALA A 239 -10.65 -6.48 0.51
N THR A 240 -9.98 -6.51 1.64
CA THR A 240 -10.05 -7.59 2.62
C THR A 240 -10.38 -7.04 4.00
N VAL A 241 -11.14 -7.81 4.78
CA VAL A 241 -11.41 -7.51 6.19
C VAL A 241 -11.25 -8.78 7.01
N SER A 242 -10.61 -8.66 8.16
CA SER A 242 -10.55 -9.74 9.15
C SER A 242 -11.56 -9.44 10.25
N VAL A 243 -12.48 -10.37 10.49
CA VAL A 243 -13.60 -10.19 11.42
C VAL A 243 -13.61 -11.33 12.42
N THR A 244 -13.72 -10.98 13.70
CA THR A 244 -13.91 -11.95 14.78
C THR A 244 -15.35 -11.92 15.22
N PHE A 245 -16.02 -13.08 15.19
CA PHE A 245 -17.39 -13.28 15.64
C PHE A 245 -17.38 -14.12 16.91
N LYS A 246 -18.27 -13.85 17.85
CA LYS A 246 -18.60 -14.80 18.92
C LYS A 246 -19.23 -16.05 18.31
N THR A 247 -18.98 -17.20 18.90
CA THR A 247 -19.66 -18.47 18.57
C THR A 247 -20.59 -18.84 19.70
N LYS A 248 -21.71 -19.45 19.36
CA LYS A 248 -22.70 -20.02 20.31
C LYS A 248 -22.90 -21.47 19.99
#